data_a03020a00d94784a293297adab65722b
#
_entry.id   a03020a00d94784a293297adab65722b
#
_cell.length_a   1.000
_cell.length_b   1.000
_cell.length_c   1.000
_cell.angle_alpha   90.00
_cell.angle_beta   90.00
_cell.angle_gamma   90.00
#
_symmetry.space_group_name_H-M   'P 1'
#
loop_
_entity.id
_entity.type
_entity.pdbx_description
1 polymer ?
#
loop_
_entity_poly.entity_id
_entity_poly.type
_entity_poly.pdbx_seq_one_letter_code
_entity_poly.pdbx_strand_id
1 'polypeptide(L)'
;MESDMPWEGNIKIRVQAENAKMTLALRIPGWCKNYKISGIEDAAQEEKDGYLYLKKVWNREETFCIDFPMEVQMFAASERVREDIGKAAIMRGPVVYCLEEKDNGKNLHELLVDTDMHASVSEGKICDTVVKMVETDGWRLTESGDAAVSYTHLRAHETPEHLV
;
A
#
# COMPACT_ATOMS: atom_id res chain seq x y z
N MET A 1 -8.64 17.55 -8.37
CA MET A 1 -8.05 16.21 -8.22
C MET A 1 -9.11 15.32 -7.59
N GLU A 2 -9.34 14.13 -8.15
CA GLU A 2 -10.29 13.12 -7.65
C GLU A 2 -9.49 11.85 -7.40
N SER A 3 -9.70 11.20 -6.24
CA SER A 3 -8.93 10.02 -5.84
C SER A 3 -9.67 9.22 -4.77
N ASP A 4 -9.56 7.90 -4.82
CA ASP A 4 -10.02 6.96 -3.80
C ASP A 4 -8.86 6.44 -2.92
N MET A 5 -7.76 7.18 -2.89
CA MET A 5 -6.66 6.92 -1.95
C MET A 5 -7.17 7.01 -0.50
N PRO A 6 -6.72 6.14 0.39
CA PRO A 6 -5.61 5.19 0.26
C PRO A 6 -6.01 3.79 -0.24
N TRP A 7 -7.26 3.58 -0.64
CA TRP A 7 -7.79 2.26 -0.99
C TRP A 7 -7.48 1.82 -2.41
N GLU A 8 -7.55 2.77 -3.35
CA GLU A 8 -7.25 2.55 -4.77
C GLU A 8 -6.21 3.56 -5.24
N GLY A 9 -5.34 3.14 -6.15
CA GLY A 9 -4.21 3.94 -6.60
C GLY A 9 -4.51 4.89 -7.75
N ASN A 10 -5.73 4.89 -8.28
CA ASN A 10 -6.08 5.75 -9.40
C ASN A 10 -6.37 7.18 -8.94
N ILE A 11 -5.67 8.13 -9.55
CA ILE A 11 -5.82 9.56 -9.28
C ILE A 11 -6.07 10.29 -10.59
N LYS A 12 -7.23 10.93 -10.68
CA LYS A 12 -7.59 11.80 -11.80
C LYS A 12 -7.22 13.23 -11.49
N ILE A 13 -6.40 13.83 -12.33
CA ILE A 13 -5.90 15.19 -12.18
C ILE A 13 -6.47 16.05 -13.30
N ARG A 14 -7.08 17.16 -12.92
CA ARG A 14 -7.61 18.17 -13.82
C ARG A 14 -6.80 19.44 -13.67
N VAL A 15 -6.24 19.92 -14.78
CA VAL A 15 -5.46 21.18 -14.84
C VAL A 15 -6.24 22.19 -15.68
N GLN A 16 -6.47 23.36 -15.14
CA GLN A 16 -7.06 24.49 -15.85
C GLN A 16 -6.01 25.59 -16.01
N ALA A 17 -5.71 25.95 -17.25
CA ALA A 17 -4.73 26.98 -17.55
C ALA A 17 -5.04 27.63 -18.92
N GLU A 18 -4.63 28.87 -19.10
CA GLU A 18 -4.77 29.60 -20.37
C GLU A 18 -3.40 29.75 -21.00
N ASN A 19 -3.04 28.83 -21.89
CA ASN A 19 -1.79 28.85 -22.66
C ASN A 19 -0.54 29.09 -21.77
N ALA A 20 -0.49 28.41 -20.62
CA ALA A 20 0.55 28.59 -19.64
C ALA A 20 1.67 27.55 -19.82
N LYS A 21 2.89 28.05 -20.05
CA LYS A 21 4.08 27.18 -20.05
C LYS A 21 4.50 26.93 -18.59
N MET A 22 4.20 25.74 -18.08
CA MET A 22 4.57 25.38 -16.70
C MET A 22 4.96 23.92 -16.58
N THR A 23 5.64 23.63 -15.49
CA THR A 23 6.01 22.27 -15.09
C THR A 23 5.14 21.85 -13.91
N LEU A 24 4.42 20.74 -14.05
CA LEU A 24 3.71 20.10 -12.97
C LEU A 24 4.61 19.03 -12.36
N ALA A 25 4.80 19.04 -11.05
CA ALA A 25 5.57 18.06 -10.32
C ALA A 25 4.61 17.14 -9.53
N LEU A 26 4.60 15.85 -9.84
CA LEU A 26 3.81 14.84 -9.16
C LEU A 26 4.73 14.02 -8.26
N ARG A 27 4.39 13.91 -6.99
CA ARG A 27 5.14 13.07 -6.07
C ARG A 27 4.90 11.60 -6.38
N ILE A 28 5.98 10.85 -6.58
CA ILE A 28 5.93 9.39 -6.67
C ILE A 28 6.24 8.83 -5.29
N PRO A 29 5.30 8.11 -4.64
CA PRO A 29 5.52 7.57 -3.31
C PRO A 29 6.61 6.49 -3.30
N GLY A 30 7.42 6.44 -2.23
CA GLY A 30 8.52 5.48 -2.13
C GLY A 30 8.10 4.00 -2.09
N TRP A 31 6.85 3.71 -1.72
CA TRP A 31 6.28 2.37 -1.76
C TRP A 31 5.87 1.92 -3.18
N CYS A 32 5.67 2.87 -4.11
CA CYS A 32 5.28 2.58 -5.48
C CYS A 32 6.51 2.32 -6.34
N LYS A 33 6.69 1.08 -6.79
CA LYS A 33 7.80 0.71 -7.68
C LYS A 33 7.52 1.04 -9.14
N ASN A 34 6.25 0.95 -9.55
CA ASN A 34 5.81 1.17 -10.91
C ASN A 34 4.50 1.97 -10.87
N TYR A 35 4.38 2.94 -11.74
CA TYR A 35 3.13 3.69 -11.93
C TYR A 35 2.81 3.77 -13.41
N LYS A 36 1.57 4.09 -13.73
CA LYS A 36 1.12 4.34 -15.10
C LYS A 36 0.52 5.73 -15.17
N ILE A 37 0.86 6.45 -16.23
CA ILE A 37 0.23 7.72 -16.54
C ILE A 37 -0.49 7.61 -17.88
N SER A 38 -1.65 8.22 -18.00
CA SER A 38 -2.47 8.19 -19.22
C SER A 38 -3.20 9.51 -19.45
N GLY A 39 -3.45 9.83 -20.71
CA GLY A 39 -4.15 11.06 -21.11
C GLY A 39 -3.25 12.29 -21.17
N ILE A 40 -1.92 12.12 -21.20
CA ILE A 40 -0.94 13.21 -21.30
C ILE A 40 0.30 12.76 -22.07
N GLU A 41 0.12 12.45 -23.35
CA GLU A 41 1.18 11.89 -24.19
C GLU A 41 2.12 12.98 -24.76
N ASP A 42 1.68 14.22 -24.79
CA ASP A 42 2.39 15.37 -25.38
C ASP A 42 3.29 16.13 -24.40
N ALA A 43 3.34 15.73 -23.12
CA ALA A 43 4.22 16.33 -22.13
C ALA A 43 5.61 15.71 -22.13
N ALA A 44 6.64 16.54 -22.06
CA ALA A 44 7.98 16.06 -21.74
C ALA A 44 8.03 15.60 -20.27
N GLN A 45 8.43 14.35 -20.08
CA GLN A 45 8.46 13.68 -18.77
C GLN A 45 9.89 13.54 -18.29
N GLU A 46 10.13 13.85 -17.03
CA GLU A 46 11.41 13.67 -16.35
C GLU A 46 11.18 13.19 -14.92
N GLU A 47 11.81 12.10 -14.54
CA GLU A 47 11.81 11.64 -13.14
C GLU A 47 13.07 12.10 -12.43
N LYS A 48 12.88 12.74 -11.27
CA LYS A 48 13.98 13.18 -10.44
C LYS A 48 13.55 13.32 -8.99
N ASP A 49 14.40 12.85 -8.07
CA ASP A 49 14.24 13.02 -6.61
C ASP A 49 12.86 12.58 -6.07
N GLY A 50 12.28 11.50 -6.66
CA GLY A 50 10.96 10.99 -6.27
C GLY A 50 9.79 11.81 -6.79
N TYR A 51 10.00 12.61 -7.82
CA TYR A 51 8.96 13.35 -8.52
C TYR A 51 8.96 13.05 -10.02
N LEU A 52 7.79 13.00 -10.60
CA LEU A 52 7.56 13.04 -12.03
C LEU A 52 7.26 14.49 -12.43
N TYR A 53 8.08 15.05 -13.27
CA TYR A 53 7.91 16.41 -13.83
C TYR A 53 7.30 16.31 -15.21
N LEU A 54 6.14 16.97 -15.39
CA LEU A 54 5.42 17.07 -16.66
C LEU A 54 5.57 18.49 -17.19
N LYS A 55 6.35 18.66 -18.24
CA LYS A 55 6.66 19.97 -18.84
C LYS A 55 5.91 20.13 -20.17
N LYS A 56 5.01 21.08 -20.24
CA LYS A 56 4.30 21.45 -21.48
C LYS A 56 3.68 22.83 -21.41
N VAL A 57 3.07 23.26 -22.49
CA VAL A 57 2.13 24.38 -22.53
C VAL A 57 0.74 23.85 -22.25
N TRP A 58 0.17 24.25 -21.13
CA TRP A 58 -1.15 23.83 -20.69
C TRP A 58 -2.22 24.75 -21.24
N ASN A 59 -3.21 24.17 -21.91
CA ASN A 59 -4.25 24.91 -22.59
C ASN A 59 -5.62 24.49 -22.07
N ARG A 60 -6.48 25.49 -21.74
CA ARG A 60 -7.85 25.26 -21.29
C ARG A 60 -7.93 24.30 -20.10
N GLU A 61 -8.76 23.27 -20.24
CA GLU A 61 -8.95 22.22 -19.25
C GLU A 61 -8.38 20.92 -19.81
N GLU A 62 -7.38 20.40 -19.15
CA GLU A 62 -6.77 19.11 -19.48
C GLU A 62 -6.93 18.13 -18.32
N THR A 63 -7.25 16.89 -18.63
CA THR A 63 -7.45 15.85 -17.62
C THR A 63 -6.58 14.65 -17.96
N PHE A 64 -5.87 14.15 -16.98
CA PHE A 64 -5.07 12.94 -17.10
C PHE A 64 -5.18 12.11 -15.81
N CYS A 65 -4.76 10.86 -15.89
CA CYS A 65 -4.76 9.95 -14.75
C CYS A 65 -3.35 9.45 -14.45
N ILE A 66 -3.05 9.29 -13.17
CA ILE A 66 -1.91 8.51 -12.68
C ILE A 66 -2.45 7.36 -11.85
N ASP A 67 -1.92 6.17 -12.08
CA ASP A 67 -2.30 4.96 -11.37
C ASP A 67 -1.09 4.36 -10.65
N PHE A 68 -1.21 4.22 -9.34
CA PHE A 68 -0.24 3.60 -8.46
C PHE A 68 -0.70 2.19 -8.11
N PRO A 69 -0.03 1.12 -8.58
CA PRO A 69 -0.37 -0.23 -8.19
C PRO A 69 -0.34 -0.41 -6.68
N MET A 70 -1.47 -0.86 -6.12
CA MET A 70 -1.63 -1.09 -4.69
C MET A 70 -1.27 -2.54 -4.35
N GLU A 71 0.01 -2.87 -4.50
CA GLU A 71 0.52 -4.21 -4.20
C GLU A 71 0.70 -4.39 -2.69
N VAL A 72 0.44 -5.61 -2.21
CA VAL A 72 0.80 -6.01 -0.85
C VAL A 72 2.32 -6.22 -0.80
N GLN A 73 2.95 -5.60 0.18
CA GLN A 73 4.39 -5.70 0.41
C GLN A 73 4.64 -6.08 1.86
N MET A 74 5.59 -6.97 2.08
CA MET A 74 6.07 -7.32 3.42
C MET A 74 7.44 -6.70 3.64
N PHE A 75 7.61 -6.06 4.78
CA PHE A 75 8.85 -5.42 5.19
C PHE A 75 9.39 -6.11 6.44
N ALA A 76 10.54 -6.71 6.33
CA ALA A 76 11.28 -7.20 7.49
C ALA A 76 11.98 -6.03 8.19
N ALA A 77 12.04 -6.09 9.50
CA ALA A 77 12.77 -5.11 10.29
C ALA A 77 14.28 -5.18 10.04
N SER A 78 14.95 -4.03 10.17
CA SER A 78 16.41 -4.00 10.11
C SER A 78 17.02 -4.73 11.32
N GLU A 79 18.05 -5.53 11.09
CA GLU A 79 18.81 -6.24 12.15
C GLU A 79 19.45 -5.29 13.20
N ARG A 80 19.53 -4.00 12.90
CA ARG A 80 20.03 -2.96 13.81
C ARG A 80 19.00 -2.53 14.85
N VAL A 81 17.72 -2.84 14.62
CA VAL A 81 16.62 -2.52 15.56
C VAL A 81 16.29 -3.77 16.34
N ARG A 82 16.88 -3.92 17.53
CA ARG A 82 16.82 -5.14 18.34
C ARG A 82 15.39 -5.54 18.71
N GLU A 83 14.53 -4.57 18.97
CA GLU A 83 13.13 -4.74 19.38
C GLU A 83 12.28 -5.36 18.29
N ASP A 84 12.71 -5.24 17.03
CA ASP A 84 11.96 -5.66 15.85
C ASP A 84 12.63 -6.79 15.05
N ILE A 85 13.73 -7.34 15.57
CA ILE A 85 14.37 -8.51 14.96
C ILE A 85 13.35 -9.66 14.84
N GLY A 86 13.26 -10.24 13.64
CA GLY A 86 12.33 -11.34 13.35
C GLY A 86 10.87 -10.91 13.23
N LYS A 87 10.58 -9.61 13.19
CA LYS A 87 9.24 -9.09 12.90
C LYS A 87 9.12 -8.61 11.46
N ALA A 88 7.92 -8.71 10.92
CA ALA A 88 7.57 -8.18 9.62
C ALA A 88 6.32 -7.30 9.70
N ALA A 89 6.26 -6.28 8.84
CA ALA A 89 5.10 -5.43 8.66
C ALA A 89 4.46 -5.71 7.30
N ILE A 90 3.15 -5.74 7.25
CA ILE A 90 2.37 -5.87 6.01
C ILE A 90 1.92 -4.46 5.61
N MET A 91 2.18 -4.08 4.37
CA MET A 91 1.72 -2.81 3.81
C MET A 91 1.04 -3.02 2.46
N ARG A 92 0.05 -2.19 2.17
CA ARG A 92 -0.56 -2.09 0.83
C ARG A 92 -0.69 -0.62 0.45
N GLY A 93 0.09 -0.21 -0.53
CA GLY A 93 0.23 1.23 -0.82
C GLY A 93 0.76 1.99 0.40
N PRO A 94 0.09 3.09 0.83
CA PRO A 94 0.50 3.86 2.02
C PRO A 94 0.01 3.25 3.34
N VAL A 95 -0.86 2.22 3.30
CA VAL A 95 -1.53 1.67 4.48
C VAL A 95 -0.70 0.56 5.11
N VAL A 96 -0.50 0.64 6.43
CA VAL A 96 0.08 -0.42 7.25
C VAL A 96 -1.04 -1.26 7.85
N TYR A 97 -0.89 -2.57 7.79
CA TYR A 97 -1.87 -3.54 8.27
C TYR A 97 -1.43 -4.16 9.59
N CYS A 98 -2.36 -4.40 10.49
CA CYS A 98 -2.12 -5.11 11.74
C CYS A 98 -3.00 -6.37 11.84
N LEU A 99 -2.51 -7.35 12.60
CA LEU A 99 -3.28 -8.51 12.98
C LEU A 99 -4.06 -8.20 14.27
N GLU A 100 -5.32 -8.64 14.33
CA GLU A 100 -6.16 -8.52 15.52
C GLU A 100 -6.47 -9.90 16.10
N GLU A 101 -6.49 -10.02 17.41
CA GLU A 101 -6.82 -11.28 18.10
C GLU A 101 -8.22 -11.78 17.80
N LYS A 102 -9.15 -10.87 17.48
CA LYS A 102 -10.52 -11.21 17.11
C LYS A 102 -10.58 -12.13 15.90
N ASP A 103 -9.72 -11.90 14.91
CA ASP A 103 -9.74 -12.63 13.64
C ASP A 103 -8.67 -13.72 13.57
N ASN A 104 -7.60 -13.57 14.32
CA ASN A 104 -6.44 -14.46 14.26
C ASN A 104 -6.23 -15.30 15.53
N GLY A 105 -7.12 -15.19 16.51
CA GLY A 105 -6.99 -15.86 17.81
C GLY A 105 -5.98 -15.18 18.74
N LYS A 106 -5.91 -15.65 19.99
CA LYS A 106 -5.03 -15.10 21.01
C LYS A 106 -3.55 -15.33 20.70
N ASN A 107 -2.69 -14.61 21.43
CA ASN A 107 -1.24 -14.76 21.35
C ASN A 107 -0.67 -14.48 19.95
N LEU A 108 -0.92 -13.31 19.41
CA LEU A 108 -0.44 -12.91 18.08
C LEU A 108 1.07 -13.04 17.90
N HIS A 109 1.85 -13.00 18.99
CA HIS A 109 3.29 -13.19 18.97
C HIS A 109 3.76 -14.62 18.64
N GLU A 110 2.84 -15.59 18.66
CA GLU A 110 3.09 -16.97 18.22
C GLU A 110 2.91 -17.15 16.71
N LEU A 111 2.43 -16.14 16.01
CA LEU A 111 2.20 -16.19 14.57
C LEU A 111 3.50 -15.96 13.83
N LEU A 112 3.75 -16.80 12.85
CA LEU A 112 4.87 -16.73 11.93
C LEU A 112 4.35 -16.56 10.52
N VAL A 113 4.98 -15.71 9.74
CA VAL A 113 4.65 -15.49 8.33
C VAL A 113 5.92 -15.59 7.50
N ASP A 114 5.82 -16.20 6.32
CA ASP A 114 6.88 -16.16 5.33
C ASP A 114 6.75 -14.86 4.53
N THR A 115 7.82 -14.09 4.44
CA THR A 115 7.84 -12.82 3.71
C THR A 115 7.71 -13.01 2.20
N ASP A 116 7.94 -14.22 1.70
CA ASP A 116 7.81 -14.60 0.29
C ASP A 116 6.44 -15.22 -0.04
N MET A 117 5.55 -15.38 0.96
CA MET A 117 4.22 -15.91 0.73
C MET A 117 3.31 -14.94 -0.04
N HIS A 118 2.43 -15.53 -0.83
CA HIS A 118 1.39 -14.78 -1.53
C HIS A 118 0.33 -14.28 -0.54
N ALA A 119 0.06 -12.99 -0.61
CA ALA A 119 -1.06 -12.38 0.09
C ALA A 119 -2.19 -12.06 -0.90
N SER A 120 -3.42 -12.24 -0.47
CA SER A 120 -4.63 -11.86 -1.20
C SER A 120 -5.28 -10.64 -0.56
N VAL A 121 -6.07 -9.92 -1.35
CA VAL A 121 -6.82 -8.75 -0.86
C VAL A 121 -8.30 -9.03 -1.00
N SER A 122 -9.03 -8.89 0.09
CA SER A 122 -10.47 -9.04 0.16
C SER A 122 -11.15 -7.75 0.65
N GLU A 123 -12.46 -7.68 0.53
CA GLU A 123 -13.24 -6.59 1.11
C GLU A 123 -13.83 -7.02 2.44
N GLY A 124 -13.74 -6.14 3.42
CA GLY A 124 -14.33 -6.32 4.73
C GLY A 124 -15.08 -5.05 5.19
N LYS A 125 -15.64 -5.11 6.38
CA LYS A 125 -16.29 -3.95 7.01
C LYS A 125 -15.76 -3.77 8.42
N ILE A 126 -15.38 -2.53 8.73
CA ILE A 126 -15.05 -2.08 10.07
C ILE A 126 -15.97 -0.89 10.38
N CYS A 127 -16.81 -1.02 11.42
CA CYS A 127 -17.75 0.02 11.84
C CYS A 127 -18.55 0.63 10.68
N ASP A 128 -19.16 -0.20 9.83
CA ASP A 128 -19.92 0.17 8.63
C ASP A 128 -19.11 0.76 7.46
N THR A 129 -17.80 0.93 7.60
CA THR A 129 -16.92 1.35 6.51
C THR A 129 -16.38 0.13 5.78
N VAL A 130 -16.46 0.15 4.44
CA VAL A 130 -15.82 -0.87 3.59
C VAL A 130 -14.32 -0.62 3.57
N VAL A 131 -13.56 -1.64 3.91
CA VAL A 131 -12.08 -1.59 3.97
C VAL A 131 -11.49 -2.72 3.14
N LYS A 132 -10.26 -2.56 2.71
CA LYS A 132 -9.50 -3.64 2.08
C LYS A 132 -8.74 -4.39 3.17
N MET A 133 -8.92 -5.69 3.22
CA MET A 133 -8.26 -6.62 4.14
C MET A 133 -7.19 -7.38 3.40
N VAL A 134 -6.12 -7.71 4.07
CA VAL A 134 -5.05 -8.55 3.53
C VAL A 134 -5.09 -9.91 4.22
N GLU A 135 -5.10 -10.96 3.44
CA GLU A 135 -5.12 -12.35 3.92
C GLU A 135 -3.89 -13.07 3.39
N THR A 136 -3.20 -13.78 4.28
CA THR A 136 -2.01 -14.57 3.93
C THR A 136 -1.98 -15.83 4.79
N ASP A 137 -1.27 -16.82 4.31
CA ASP A 137 -1.03 -18.03 5.08
C ASP A 137 0.16 -17.84 6.02
N GLY A 138 0.16 -18.60 7.10
CA GLY A 138 1.21 -18.55 8.11
C GLY A 138 1.20 -19.78 9.00
N TRP A 139 1.95 -19.71 10.05
CA TRP A 139 2.05 -20.77 11.05
C TRP A 139 1.86 -20.21 12.44
N ARG A 140 1.39 -21.06 13.34
CA ARG A 140 1.31 -20.75 14.77
C ARG A 140 2.21 -21.71 15.54
N LEU A 141 3.02 -21.19 16.43
CA LEU A 141 3.77 -21.98 17.40
C LEU A 141 2.79 -22.68 18.34
N THR A 142 2.98 -23.97 18.60
CA THR A 142 2.16 -24.74 19.54
C THR A 142 3.01 -25.25 20.68
N GLU A 143 2.43 -25.35 21.88
CA GLU A 143 3.12 -25.78 23.10
C GLU A 143 3.50 -27.27 23.15
N SER A 144 3.29 -28.07 22.11
CA SER A 144 3.75 -29.45 22.09
C SER A 144 5.27 -29.47 22.02
N GLY A 145 5.92 -30.10 22.98
CA GLY A 145 7.35 -30.04 23.32
C GLY A 145 8.38 -30.39 22.25
N ASP A 146 7.99 -30.69 21.05
CA ASP A 146 8.78 -30.67 19.83
C ASP A 146 8.25 -29.48 19.04
N ALA A 147 9.06 -28.50 18.65
CA ALA A 147 8.73 -27.27 17.94
C ALA A 147 7.64 -27.44 16.86
N ALA A 148 6.42 -27.71 17.28
CA ALA A 148 5.31 -28.00 16.40
C ALA A 148 4.72 -26.68 15.93
N VAL A 149 4.59 -26.54 14.62
CA VAL A 149 4.01 -25.38 13.95
C VAL A 149 2.74 -25.85 13.26
N SER A 150 1.62 -25.20 13.54
CA SER A 150 0.36 -25.46 12.82
C SER A 150 0.17 -24.43 11.73
N TYR A 151 -0.26 -24.91 10.55
CA TYR A 151 -0.65 -24.01 9.45
C TYR A 151 -1.89 -23.22 9.83
N THR A 152 -1.91 -21.94 9.53
CA THR A 152 -3.04 -21.04 9.82
C THR A 152 -3.20 -19.99 8.72
N HIS A 153 -4.43 -19.53 8.55
CA HIS A 153 -4.75 -18.43 7.66
C HIS A 153 -4.82 -17.13 8.46
N LEU A 154 -4.01 -16.15 8.10
CA LEU A 154 -3.88 -14.88 8.80
C LEU A 154 -4.68 -13.79 8.07
N ARG A 155 -5.39 -12.99 8.84
CA ARG A 155 -6.16 -11.86 8.34
C ARG A 155 -5.70 -10.57 8.99
N ALA A 156 -5.30 -9.61 8.17
CA ALA A 156 -4.79 -8.33 8.62
C ALA A 156 -5.72 -7.19 8.18
N HIS A 157 -5.93 -6.24 9.08
CA HIS A 157 -6.69 -5.02 8.87
C HIS A 157 -5.75 -3.81 8.90
N GLU A 158 -6.19 -2.71 8.37
CA GLU A 158 -5.49 -1.44 8.54
C GLU A 158 -5.42 -0.99 10.00
N THR A 159 -4.41 -0.22 10.32
CA THR A 159 -4.27 0.35 11.65
C THR A 159 -5.38 1.38 11.90
N PRO A 160 -5.96 1.46 13.12
CA PRO A 160 -7.07 2.38 13.43
C PRO A 160 -6.79 3.86 13.17
N GLU A 161 -5.54 4.25 13.07
CA GLU A 161 -5.11 5.62 12.83
C GLU A 161 -5.51 6.18 11.45
N HIS A 162 -5.86 5.29 10.52
CA HIS A 162 -6.31 5.65 9.17
C HIS A 162 -7.84 5.67 9.01
N LEU A 163 -8.60 5.40 10.08
CA LEU A 163 -10.07 5.34 10.08
C LEU A 163 -10.74 6.66 10.52
N VAL A 164 -9.98 7.75 10.69
CA VAL A 164 -10.49 9.07 11.11
C VAL A 164 -10.60 10.03 9.94
#